data_92db1e0517853240b81eb9c1cb49e4ea
#
_entry.id   92db1e0517853240b81eb9c1cb49e4ea
#
_cell.length_a   1.000
_cell.length_b   1.000
_cell.length_c   1.000
_cell.angle_alpha   90.00
_cell.angle_beta   90.00
_cell.angle_gamma   90.00
#
_symmetry.space_group_name_H-M   'P 1'
#
loop_
_entity.id
_entity.type
_entity.pdbx_description
1 polymer ?
#
loop_
_entity_poly.entity_id
_entity_poly.type
_entity_poly.pdbx_seq_one_letter_code
_entity_poly.pdbx_strand_id
1 'polypeptide(L)'
;MKTLDEKYMAHALKLARLGGRAVAPNPMVGAVIVKNGKITGKGWHKKFGGPHAEVNAIQSVRKSEYLKGATMYVTLEPCRHYGKTPPCSDLIKKVGISKVVCGSRDPFQKRTKDYARPDDTVGRGLRTKFLEGRIAKQCRDINKFFFTWVTKKRPFVTVKIAMSADGFVAGEGGKKIHFTNAKQDREVHKLRAMHQAIMSGVNTILNDNPRLNVRLVKGKDPLRVILDSNLRIPRSANVFRDKNYLLACARKSKFGKNIWIRPTKKQVSLKKLFKYLAKKGISSILVEPGPTLYRSLKRQKLIDELIIYRGKMKIKKGLRILL
;
A
#
# COMPACT_ATOMS: atom_id res chain seq x y z
N MET A 1 15.66 26.45 7.47
CA MET A 1 16.34 25.83 6.29
C MET A 1 16.37 24.30 6.43
N LYS A 2 16.35 23.53 5.33
CA LYS A 2 16.55 22.08 5.40
C LYS A 2 18.00 21.77 5.72
N THR A 3 18.24 20.82 6.63
CA THR A 3 19.58 20.31 6.90
C THR A 3 20.15 19.58 5.67
N LEU A 4 21.45 19.36 5.63
CA LEU A 4 22.11 18.61 4.55
C LEU A 4 21.60 17.16 4.51
N ASP A 5 21.40 16.52 5.67
CA ASP A 5 20.82 15.18 5.78
C ASP A 5 19.40 15.12 5.18
N GLU A 6 18.57 16.14 5.43
CA GLU A 6 17.21 16.21 4.84
C GLU A 6 17.23 16.39 3.31
N LYS A 7 18.22 17.12 2.77
CA LYS A 7 18.37 17.28 1.32
C LYS A 7 18.68 15.93 0.65
N TYR A 8 19.64 15.16 1.16
CA TYR A 8 19.98 13.84 0.61
C TYR A 8 18.85 12.82 0.82
N MET A 9 18.20 12.85 1.99
CA MET A 9 17.04 11.98 2.23
C MET A 9 15.86 12.30 1.28
N ALA A 10 15.67 13.57 0.91
CA ALA A 10 14.65 13.92 -0.07
C ALA A 10 14.96 13.35 -1.47
N HIS A 11 16.23 13.24 -1.86
CA HIS A 11 16.63 12.53 -3.08
C HIS A 11 16.31 11.03 -2.98
N ALA A 12 16.67 10.38 -1.87
CA ALA A 12 16.34 8.98 -1.63
C ALA A 12 14.82 8.74 -1.67
N LEU A 13 14.03 9.66 -1.10
CA LEU A 13 12.57 9.59 -1.09
C LEU A 13 11.95 9.72 -2.49
N LYS A 14 12.51 10.56 -3.37
CA LYS A 14 12.10 10.64 -4.78
C LYS A 14 12.35 9.30 -5.49
N LEU A 15 13.51 8.68 -5.28
CA LEU A 15 13.84 7.39 -5.85
C LEU A 15 12.91 6.28 -5.34
N ALA A 16 12.62 6.25 -4.03
CA ALA A 16 11.72 5.26 -3.43
C ALA A 16 10.35 5.22 -4.12
N ARG A 17 9.79 6.39 -4.46
CA ARG A 17 8.49 6.51 -5.13
C ARG A 17 8.45 5.86 -6.52
N LEU A 18 9.60 5.70 -7.20
CA LEU A 18 9.68 5.02 -8.50
C LEU A 18 9.36 3.53 -8.41
N GLY A 19 9.49 2.91 -7.23
CA GLY A 19 9.10 1.52 -7.00
C GLY A 19 7.59 1.29 -7.14
N GLY A 20 6.79 2.23 -6.66
CA GLY A 20 5.32 2.19 -6.79
C GLY A 20 4.72 0.87 -6.36
N ARG A 21 3.65 0.44 -7.06
CA ARG A 21 2.99 -0.84 -6.80
C ARG A 21 3.83 -2.06 -7.20
N ALA A 22 4.86 -1.89 -8.04
CA ALA A 22 5.64 -3.02 -8.54
C ALA A 22 6.44 -3.74 -7.43
N VAL A 23 6.73 -3.06 -6.34
CA VAL A 23 7.45 -3.63 -5.21
C VAL A 23 6.55 -4.36 -4.21
N ALA A 24 5.23 -4.12 -4.24
CA ALA A 24 4.30 -4.69 -3.25
C ALA A 24 4.34 -6.23 -3.22
N PRO A 25 4.27 -6.86 -2.03
CA PRO A 25 4.02 -6.28 -0.71
C PRO A 25 5.24 -5.64 -0.02
N ASN A 26 6.43 -5.68 -0.63
CA ASN A 26 7.64 -5.06 -0.10
C ASN A 26 7.50 -3.53 0.00
N PRO A 27 8.30 -2.87 0.86
CA PRO A 27 8.29 -1.43 0.97
C PRO A 27 8.92 -0.74 -0.25
N MET A 28 8.48 0.48 -0.51
CA MET A 28 9.16 1.40 -1.41
C MET A 28 10.40 1.96 -0.70
N VAL A 29 11.58 1.58 -1.16
CA VAL A 29 12.86 2.03 -0.59
C VAL A 29 13.69 2.70 -1.66
N GLY A 30 14.33 3.80 -1.29
CA GLY A 30 15.32 4.49 -2.10
C GLY A 30 16.56 4.78 -1.28
N ALA A 31 17.72 4.75 -1.93
CA ALA A 31 19.00 5.01 -1.31
C ALA A 31 19.87 5.91 -2.18
N VAL A 32 20.65 6.79 -1.55
CA VAL A 32 21.73 7.55 -2.18
C VAL A 32 23.01 7.40 -1.38
N ILE A 33 24.15 7.36 -2.06
CA ILE A 33 25.48 7.31 -1.47
C ILE A 33 26.15 8.64 -1.70
N VAL A 34 26.70 9.22 -0.62
CA VAL A 34 27.34 10.55 -0.65
C VAL A 34 28.79 10.43 -0.18
N LYS A 35 29.69 10.96 -0.98
CA LYS A 35 31.12 11.11 -0.67
C LYS A 35 31.55 12.53 -0.96
N ASN A 36 32.24 13.18 -0.02
CA ASN A 36 32.72 14.56 -0.14
C ASN A 36 31.63 15.55 -0.62
N GLY A 37 30.44 15.48 -0.02
CA GLY A 37 29.29 16.35 -0.35
C GLY A 37 28.61 16.06 -1.70
N LYS A 38 29.08 15.09 -2.49
CA LYS A 38 28.51 14.74 -3.80
C LYS A 38 27.81 13.39 -3.77
N ILE A 39 26.67 13.26 -4.47
CA ILE A 39 25.98 11.98 -4.65
C ILE A 39 26.76 11.15 -5.68
N THR A 40 27.32 10.03 -5.25
CA THR A 40 28.12 9.11 -6.06
C THR A 40 27.36 7.86 -6.49
N GLY A 41 26.30 7.49 -5.75
CA GLY A 41 25.45 6.34 -6.09
C GLY A 41 23.96 6.61 -5.79
N LYS A 42 23.09 5.95 -6.58
CA LYS A 42 21.63 6.09 -6.50
C LYS A 42 20.95 4.74 -6.76
N GLY A 43 19.97 4.39 -5.95
CA GLY A 43 19.21 3.14 -6.13
C GLY A 43 17.83 3.19 -5.51
N TRP A 44 16.95 2.32 -5.98
CA TRP A 44 15.65 2.06 -5.37
C TRP A 44 15.25 0.61 -5.57
N HIS A 45 14.36 0.11 -4.74
CA HIS A 45 13.76 -1.19 -4.95
C HIS A 45 12.81 -1.12 -6.15
N LYS A 46 13.13 -1.84 -7.24
CA LYS A 46 12.44 -1.69 -8.53
C LYS A 46 11.22 -2.59 -8.67
N LYS A 47 11.28 -3.81 -8.12
CA LYS A 47 10.21 -4.82 -8.21
C LYS A 47 10.31 -5.84 -7.08
N PHE A 48 9.19 -6.43 -6.71
CA PHE A 48 9.14 -7.53 -5.74
C PHE A 48 10.08 -8.69 -6.14
N GLY A 49 10.88 -9.13 -5.17
CA GLY A 49 11.88 -10.21 -5.37
C GLY A 49 13.17 -9.77 -6.07
N GLY A 50 13.28 -8.51 -6.50
CA GLY A 50 14.53 -7.94 -7.05
C GLY A 50 15.45 -7.38 -5.97
N PRO A 51 16.64 -6.87 -6.37
CA PRO A 51 17.61 -6.27 -5.45
C PRO A 51 17.01 -5.11 -4.65
N HIS A 52 17.46 -4.95 -3.40
CA HIS A 52 17.07 -3.85 -2.54
C HIS A 52 17.70 -2.53 -3.01
N ALA A 53 17.18 -1.42 -2.49
CA ALA A 53 17.63 -0.07 -2.87
C ALA A 53 19.12 0.15 -2.60
N GLU A 54 19.63 -0.39 -1.50
CA GLU A 54 21.01 -0.31 -1.05
C GLU A 54 21.94 -1.02 -2.05
N VAL A 55 21.56 -2.24 -2.46
CA VAL A 55 22.30 -3.00 -3.47
C VAL A 55 22.37 -2.22 -4.80
N ASN A 56 21.22 -1.73 -5.27
CA ASN A 56 21.15 -0.94 -6.49
C ASN A 56 21.95 0.36 -6.40
N ALA A 57 21.99 1.02 -5.22
CA ALA A 57 22.77 2.22 -5.00
C ALA A 57 24.28 1.93 -5.03
N ILE A 58 24.72 0.85 -4.38
CA ILE A 58 26.13 0.42 -4.38
C ILE A 58 26.59 0.06 -5.80
N GLN A 59 25.80 -0.71 -6.53
CA GLN A 59 26.09 -1.11 -7.92
C GLN A 59 26.14 0.07 -8.91
N SER A 60 25.49 1.19 -8.59
CA SER A 60 25.47 2.39 -9.44
C SER A 60 26.71 3.27 -9.26
N VAL A 61 27.57 2.99 -8.28
CA VAL A 61 28.81 3.74 -8.04
C VAL A 61 29.87 3.33 -9.06
N ARG A 62 30.40 4.30 -9.80
CA ARG A 62 31.33 4.05 -10.89
C ARG A 62 32.70 3.54 -10.43
N LYS A 63 33.23 4.07 -9.31
CA LYS A 63 34.53 3.73 -8.75
C LYS A 63 34.38 3.28 -7.30
N SER A 64 34.89 2.11 -6.93
CA SER A 64 34.76 1.52 -5.59
C SER A 64 35.34 2.40 -4.47
N GLU A 65 36.32 3.23 -4.78
CA GLU A 65 36.91 4.18 -3.84
C GLU A 65 35.88 5.17 -3.25
N TYR A 66 34.83 5.50 -4.01
CA TYR A 66 33.73 6.37 -3.53
C TYR A 66 32.81 5.71 -2.52
N LEU A 67 32.94 4.41 -2.28
CA LEU A 67 32.20 3.70 -1.24
C LEU A 67 32.88 3.80 0.11
N LYS A 68 34.23 3.73 0.14
CA LYS A 68 35.01 3.75 1.39
C LYS A 68 34.82 5.07 2.14
N GLY A 69 34.36 4.99 3.40
CA GLY A 69 34.10 6.16 4.24
C GLY A 69 32.92 7.04 3.79
N ALA A 70 32.09 6.60 2.82
CA ALA A 70 30.90 7.31 2.37
C ALA A 70 29.78 7.26 3.40
N THR A 71 28.76 8.12 3.20
CA THR A 71 27.47 8.09 3.92
C THR A 71 26.37 7.59 2.99
N MET A 72 25.61 6.58 3.43
CA MET A 72 24.39 6.14 2.74
C MET A 72 23.17 6.77 3.41
N TYR A 73 22.30 7.37 2.61
CA TYR A 73 20.97 7.84 3.01
C TYR A 73 19.94 6.88 2.45
N VAL A 74 19.14 6.26 3.30
CA VAL A 74 18.13 5.26 2.92
C VAL A 74 16.80 5.54 3.61
N THR A 75 15.71 5.44 2.85
CA THR A 75 14.37 5.83 3.37
C THR A 75 13.81 4.89 4.42
N LEU A 76 14.30 3.65 4.49
CA LEU A 76 13.95 2.63 5.47
C LEU A 76 15.21 1.96 5.98
N GLU A 77 15.24 1.57 7.25
CA GLU A 77 16.33 0.85 7.90
C GLU A 77 16.76 -0.37 7.06
N PRO A 78 18.08 -0.53 6.73
CA PRO A 78 18.58 -1.68 5.98
C PRO A 78 18.31 -3.00 6.70
N CYS A 79 17.95 -4.04 5.93
CA CYS A 79 17.65 -5.34 6.52
C CYS A 79 18.91 -5.99 7.15
N ARG A 80 18.68 -6.69 8.28
CA ARG A 80 19.71 -7.42 9.07
C ARG A 80 19.50 -8.93 9.06
N HIS A 81 18.42 -9.41 8.44
CA HIS A 81 18.06 -10.82 8.38
C HIS A 81 18.31 -11.38 6.99
N TYR A 82 18.64 -12.67 6.94
CA TYR A 82 18.70 -13.44 5.71
C TYR A 82 17.27 -13.65 5.19
N GLY A 83 17.02 -13.20 3.97
CA GLY A 83 15.78 -13.43 3.25
C GLY A 83 16.07 -14.22 1.97
N LYS A 84 15.52 -13.77 0.84
CA LYS A 84 15.91 -14.26 -0.49
C LYS A 84 17.31 -13.81 -0.91
N THR A 85 17.83 -12.79 -0.25
CA THR A 85 19.16 -12.21 -0.44
C THR A 85 19.84 -12.02 0.92
N PRO A 86 21.18 -11.97 0.97
CA PRO A 86 21.92 -11.63 2.19
C PRO A 86 21.52 -10.26 2.74
N PRO A 87 21.74 -9.99 4.05
CA PRO A 87 21.42 -8.73 4.69
C PRO A 87 22.12 -7.53 3.99
N CYS A 88 21.37 -6.45 3.76
CA CYS A 88 21.95 -5.21 3.24
C CYS A 88 22.97 -4.59 4.19
N SER A 89 22.77 -4.74 5.51
CA SER A 89 23.72 -4.29 6.53
C SER A 89 25.13 -4.85 6.32
N ASP A 90 25.24 -6.12 5.97
CA ASP A 90 26.53 -6.80 5.77
C ASP A 90 27.22 -6.32 4.49
N LEU A 91 26.45 -6.15 3.41
CA LEU A 91 26.97 -5.59 2.17
C LEU A 91 27.48 -4.16 2.37
N ILE A 92 26.71 -3.30 3.07
CA ILE A 92 27.07 -1.90 3.36
C ILE A 92 28.42 -1.83 4.09
N LYS A 93 28.64 -2.71 5.07
CA LYS A 93 29.93 -2.82 5.77
C LYS A 93 31.05 -3.31 4.87
N LYS A 94 30.80 -4.42 4.15
CA LYS A 94 31.78 -5.05 3.27
C LYS A 94 32.38 -4.06 2.26
N VAL A 95 31.56 -3.13 1.74
CA VAL A 95 32.04 -2.12 0.79
C VAL A 95 32.63 -0.87 1.43
N GLY A 96 32.72 -0.81 2.77
CA GLY A 96 33.40 0.25 3.52
C GLY A 96 32.62 1.55 3.70
N ILE A 97 31.27 1.54 3.58
CA ILE A 97 30.44 2.69 3.95
C ILE A 97 30.49 2.88 5.45
N SER A 98 30.82 4.08 5.93
CA SER A 98 31.08 4.36 7.35
C SER A 98 29.87 4.84 8.13
N LYS A 99 28.86 5.39 7.44
CA LYS A 99 27.65 5.96 8.07
C LYS A 99 26.40 5.65 7.28
N VAL A 100 25.33 5.28 7.98
CA VAL A 100 23.98 5.15 7.40
C VAL A 100 23.04 6.14 8.09
N VAL A 101 22.32 6.92 7.28
CA VAL A 101 21.26 7.81 7.73
C VAL A 101 19.93 7.24 7.25
N CYS A 102 19.07 6.85 8.18
CA CYS A 102 17.78 6.20 7.93
C CYS A 102 16.62 7.19 8.06
N GLY A 103 15.69 7.15 7.11
CA GLY A 103 14.46 7.94 7.16
C GLY A 103 13.40 7.35 8.08
N SER A 104 13.39 6.04 8.28
CA SER A 104 12.43 5.33 9.12
C SER A 104 12.99 4.00 9.62
N ARG A 105 12.54 3.55 10.80
CA ARG A 105 12.79 2.18 11.30
C ARG A 105 11.94 1.17 10.54
N ASP A 106 12.44 -0.06 10.40
CA ASP A 106 11.69 -1.15 9.79
C ASP A 106 10.93 -1.95 10.87
N PRO A 107 9.59 -1.91 10.90
CA PRO A 107 8.79 -2.63 11.88
C PRO A 107 8.87 -4.16 11.70
N PHE A 108 9.31 -4.65 10.53
CA PHE A 108 9.50 -6.08 10.30
C PHE A 108 10.68 -6.62 11.10
N GLN A 109 11.77 -5.89 11.17
CA GLN A 109 12.99 -6.30 11.87
C GLN A 109 12.77 -6.50 13.39
N LYS A 110 11.91 -5.69 14.02
CA LYS A 110 11.54 -5.87 15.45
C LYS A 110 10.93 -7.23 15.79
N ARG A 111 10.59 -8.04 14.80
CA ARG A 111 9.94 -9.35 14.96
C ARG A 111 10.84 -10.53 14.65
N THR A 112 12.04 -10.28 14.17
CA THR A 112 13.04 -11.32 13.96
C THR A 112 13.77 -11.61 15.27
N LYS A 113 14.03 -12.90 15.56
CA LYS A 113 14.72 -13.31 16.79
C LYS A 113 16.13 -12.69 16.92
N ASP A 114 16.72 -12.33 15.78
CA ASP A 114 18.06 -11.76 15.68
C ASP A 114 18.08 -10.21 15.72
N TYR A 115 16.96 -9.58 16.15
CA TYR A 115 16.90 -8.13 16.28
C TYR A 115 17.62 -7.67 17.54
N ALA A 116 18.89 -7.31 17.39
CA ALA A 116 19.61 -6.57 18.40
C ALA A 116 19.03 -5.15 18.59
N ARG A 117 19.06 -4.62 19.83
CA ARG A 117 18.47 -3.32 20.20
C ARG A 117 19.00 -2.16 19.36
N PRO A 118 18.26 -1.01 19.28
CA PRO A 118 18.62 0.15 18.43
C PRO A 118 19.99 0.78 18.70
N ASP A 119 20.55 0.56 19.90
CA ASP A 119 21.84 1.09 20.33
C ASP A 119 23.01 0.17 19.92
N ASP A 120 22.69 -1.05 19.49
CA ASP A 120 23.69 -1.90 18.91
C ASP A 120 24.01 -1.32 17.52
N THR A 121 25.17 -0.71 17.42
CA THR A 121 25.79 -0.35 16.15
C THR A 121 25.46 -1.42 15.12
N VAL A 122 24.83 -1.07 13.99
CA VAL A 122 24.50 -2.01 12.92
C VAL A 122 25.77 -2.79 12.58
N GLY A 123 25.95 -3.93 13.27
CA GLY A 123 27.21 -4.66 13.42
C GLY A 123 28.40 -3.74 13.77
N ARG A 124 29.23 -4.10 14.73
CA ARG A 124 30.37 -3.31 15.19
C ARG A 124 31.05 -2.54 14.05
N GLY A 125 31.06 -1.19 14.11
CA GLY A 125 31.74 -0.31 13.15
C GLY A 125 30.87 0.53 12.19
N LEU A 126 29.56 0.29 12.05
CA LEU A 126 28.70 1.10 11.16
C LEU A 126 27.84 2.10 11.97
N ARG A 127 28.14 3.39 11.88
CA ARG A 127 27.37 4.44 12.56
C ARG A 127 26.01 4.63 11.90
N THR A 128 24.92 4.40 12.64
CA THR A 128 23.56 4.59 12.15
C THR A 128 22.88 5.77 12.83
N LYS A 129 22.28 6.67 12.05
CA LYS A 129 21.47 7.80 12.49
C LYS A 129 20.06 7.69 11.95
N PHE A 130 19.04 7.88 12.77
CA PHE A 130 17.67 8.00 12.33
C PHE A 130 17.26 9.47 12.27
N LEU A 131 16.61 9.86 11.17
CA LEU A 131 16.04 11.20 11.04
C LEU A 131 14.71 11.29 11.78
N GLU A 132 14.35 12.51 12.14
CA GLU A 132 13.10 12.85 12.79
C GLU A 132 12.33 13.92 12.00
N GLY A 133 11.21 14.41 12.53
CA GLY A 133 10.44 15.48 11.94
C GLY A 133 9.77 15.12 10.62
N ARG A 134 9.61 16.13 9.76
CA ARG A 134 8.80 16.05 8.53
C ARG A 134 9.31 15.03 7.51
N ILE A 135 10.63 14.97 7.29
CA ILE A 135 11.20 14.06 6.29
C ILE A 135 11.04 12.59 6.71
N ALA A 136 11.25 12.30 7.99
CA ALA A 136 11.05 10.96 8.54
C ALA A 136 9.57 10.53 8.44
N LYS A 137 8.63 11.46 8.71
CA LYS A 137 7.20 11.22 8.50
C LYS A 137 6.91 10.88 7.04
N GLN A 138 7.47 11.60 6.08
CA GLN A 138 7.28 11.32 4.66
C GLN A 138 7.83 9.93 4.26
N CYS A 139 8.96 9.50 4.82
CA CYS A 139 9.52 8.16 4.61
C CYS A 139 8.59 7.05 5.17
N ARG A 140 7.92 7.31 6.28
CA ARG A 140 6.89 6.39 6.82
C ARG A 140 5.63 6.38 5.96
N ASP A 141 5.14 7.55 5.56
CA ASP A 141 3.87 7.70 4.84
C ASP A 141 3.86 6.99 3.48
N ILE A 142 4.98 6.99 2.72
CA ILE A 142 5.05 6.24 1.46
C ILE A 142 4.94 4.74 1.67
N ASN A 143 5.26 4.25 2.87
CA ASN A 143 5.25 2.83 3.24
C ASN A 143 4.08 2.43 4.15
N LYS A 144 3.03 3.26 4.26
CA LYS A 144 1.85 3.00 5.12
C LYS A 144 1.21 1.63 4.86
N PHE A 145 1.20 1.17 3.61
CA PHE A 145 0.67 -0.15 3.22
C PHE A 145 1.50 -1.28 3.80
N PHE A 146 2.81 -1.24 3.60
CA PHE A 146 3.76 -2.20 4.14
C PHE A 146 3.71 -2.22 5.68
N PHE A 147 3.73 -1.07 6.34
CA PHE A 147 3.71 -0.98 7.78
C PHE A 147 2.43 -1.60 8.38
N THR A 148 1.27 -1.28 7.82
CA THR A 148 0.01 -1.90 8.27
C THR A 148 0.01 -3.41 8.03
N TRP A 149 0.45 -3.87 6.87
CA TRP A 149 0.50 -5.28 6.53
C TRP A 149 1.38 -6.07 7.51
N VAL A 150 2.58 -5.55 7.82
CA VAL A 150 3.51 -6.18 8.76
C VAL A 150 2.98 -6.13 10.19
N THR A 151 2.51 -4.97 10.65
CA THR A 151 2.16 -4.77 12.07
C THR A 151 0.77 -5.30 12.42
N LYS A 152 -0.23 -5.07 11.58
CA LYS A 152 -1.63 -5.45 11.83
C LYS A 152 -2.03 -6.78 11.18
N LYS A 153 -1.15 -7.41 10.36
CA LYS A 153 -1.41 -8.68 9.66
C LYS A 153 -2.68 -8.63 8.78
N ARG A 154 -2.97 -7.47 8.21
CA ARG A 154 -4.06 -7.23 7.28
C ARG A 154 -3.65 -6.17 6.25
N PRO A 155 -4.35 -6.06 5.09
CA PRO A 155 -4.16 -4.93 4.18
C PRO A 155 -4.44 -3.59 4.87
N PHE A 156 -3.77 -2.53 4.40
CA PHE A 156 -4.20 -1.16 4.63
C PHE A 156 -5.48 -0.89 3.86
N VAL A 157 -6.49 -0.36 4.53
CA VAL A 157 -7.84 -0.16 3.99
C VAL A 157 -8.07 1.32 3.73
N THR A 158 -8.05 1.71 2.45
CA THR A 158 -8.51 3.02 2.00
C THR A 158 -9.97 2.91 1.56
N VAL A 159 -10.85 3.65 2.21
CA VAL A 159 -12.26 3.75 1.81
C VAL A 159 -12.44 5.00 0.95
N LYS A 160 -13.01 4.85 -0.27
CA LYS A 160 -13.38 5.96 -1.14
C LYS A 160 -14.89 6.07 -1.25
N ILE A 161 -15.43 7.25 -0.97
CA ILE A 161 -16.84 7.57 -1.09
C ILE A 161 -17.00 8.75 -2.04
N ALA A 162 -17.97 8.67 -2.94
CA ALA A 162 -18.47 9.82 -3.69
C ALA A 162 -19.89 10.15 -3.21
N MET A 163 -20.18 11.42 -2.99
CA MET A 163 -21.48 11.86 -2.48
C MET A 163 -21.90 13.21 -3.07
N SER A 164 -23.20 13.46 -3.01
CA SER A 164 -23.78 14.77 -3.35
C SER A 164 -23.36 15.86 -2.34
N ALA A 165 -23.66 17.11 -2.66
CA ALA A 165 -23.40 18.23 -1.76
C ALA A 165 -24.13 18.09 -0.41
N ASP A 166 -25.32 17.50 -0.41
CA ASP A 166 -26.18 17.25 0.74
C ASP A 166 -26.01 15.85 1.36
N GLY A 167 -24.94 15.10 0.99
CA GLY A 167 -24.45 13.91 1.71
C GLY A 167 -25.06 12.57 1.30
N PHE A 168 -25.70 12.47 0.14
CA PHE A 168 -26.22 11.21 -0.40
C PHE A 168 -25.19 10.50 -1.28
N VAL A 169 -25.15 9.18 -1.24
CA VAL A 169 -24.24 8.34 -2.03
C VAL A 169 -24.92 7.63 -3.19
N ALA A 170 -26.24 7.62 -3.22
CA ALA A 170 -27.09 7.13 -4.32
C ALA A 170 -28.49 7.76 -4.23
N GLY A 171 -29.23 7.73 -5.31
CA GLY A 171 -30.64 8.14 -5.33
C GLY A 171 -31.57 7.20 -4.57
N GLU A 172 -32.87 7.46 -4.65
CA GLU A 172 -33.90 6.59 -4.07
C GLU A 172 -33.78 5.17 -4.64
N GLY A 173 -34.09 4.16 -3.81
CA GLY A 173 -33.95 2.76 -4.20
C GLY A 173 -32.52 2.31 -4.51
N GLY A 174 -31.50 3.16 -4.26
CA GLY A 174 -30.13 2.86 -4.61
C GLY A 174 -29.76 3.20 -6.06
N LYS A 175 -30.57 3.99 -6.75
CA LYS A 175 -30.32 4.44 -8.13
C LYS A 175 -28.95 5.11 -8.22
N LYS A 176 -28.14 4.64 -9.17
CA LYS A 176 -26.82 5.18 -9.43
C LYS A 176 -26.89 6.64 -9.85
N ILE A 177 -26.11 7.49 -9.19
CA ILE A 177 -25.90 8.89 -9.55
C ILE A 177 -24.39 9.15 -9.62
N HIS A 178 -23.95 9.87 -10.64
CA HIS A 178 -22.55 10.24 -10.80
C HIS A 178 -22.30 11.61 -10.14
N PHE A 179 -21.57 11.61 -9.02
CA PHE A 179 -21.32 12.82 -8.22
C PHE A 179 -19.96 13.48 -8.50
N THR A 180 -19.07 12.78 -9.18
CA THR A 180 -17.69 13.22 -9.42
C THR A 180 -17.54 13.88 -10.78
N ASN A 181 -16.55 14.77 -10.92
CA ASN A 181 -16.16 15.34 -12.21
C ASN A 181 -14.98 14.56 -12.83
N ALA A 182 -14.61 14.87 -14.08
CA ALA A 182 -13.55 14.19 -14.81
C ALA A 182 -12.17 14.19 -14.10
N LYS A 183 -11.84 15.25 -13.36
CA LYS A 183 -10.61 15.32 -12.56
C LYS A 183 -10.67 14.34 -11.41
N GLN A 184 -11.76 14.32 -10.65
CA GLN A 184 -11.98 13.39 -9.54
C GLN A 184 -12.04 11.94 -10.03
N ASP A 185 -12.64 11.67 -11.19
CA ASP A 185 -12.65 10.33 -11.79
C ASP A 185 -11.23 9.83 -12.10
N ARG A 186 -10.37 10.68 -12.66
CA ARG A 186 -8.95 10.35 -12.88
C ARG A 186 -8.22 10.06 -11.56
N GLU A 187 -8.51 10.81 -10.49
CA GLU A 187 -7.94 10.57 -9.16
C GLU A 187 -8.41 9.22 -8.58
N VAL A 188 -9.67 8.87 -8.73
CA VAL A 188 -10.21 7.54 -8.36
C VAL A 188 -9.47 6.43 -9.12
N HIS A 189 -9.21 6.63 -10.41
CA HIS A 189 -8.44 5.65 -11.19
C HIS A 189 -6.97 5.56 -10.79
N LYS A 190 -6.34 6.66 -10.33
CA LYS A 190 -5.01 6.62 -9.70
C LYS A 190 -5.03 5.81 -8.40
N LEU A 191 -6.05 5.99 -7.56
CA LEU A 191 -6.24 5.19 -6.36
C LEU A 191 -6.36 3.70 -6.69
N ARG A 192 -7.16 3.33 -7.70
CA ARG A 192 -7.28 1.93 -8.17
C ARG A 192 -5.93 1.37 -8.64
N ALA A 193 -5.16 2.15 -9.42
CA ALA A 193 -3.85 1.74 -9.91
C ALA A 193 -2.81 1.56 -8.77
N MET A 194 -2.93 2.35 -7.71
CA MET A 194 -2.01 2.33 -6.56
C MET A 194 -2.26 1.14 -5.63
N HIS A 195 -3.50 0.67 -5.48
CA HIS A 195 -3.84 -0.43 -4.58
C HIS A 195 -3.71 -1.80 -5.27
N GLN A 196 -3.30 -2.83 -4.51
CA GLN A 196 -3.23 -4.21 -5.04
C GLN A 196 -4.60 -4.83 -5.24
N ALA A 197 -5.59 -4.45 -4.43
CA ALA A 197 -6.96 -4.93 -4.54
C ALA A 197 -7.98 -3.79 -4.46
N ILE A 198 -9.17 -4.02 -5.04
CA ILE A 198 -10.37 -3.19 -4.88
C ILE A 198 -11.50 -4.06 -4.36
N MET A 199 -12.26 -3.55 -3.39
CA MET A 199 -13.37 -4.28 -2.78
C MET A 199 -14.69 -3.53 -2.92
N SER A 200 -15.75 -4.26 -3.25
CA SER A 200 -17.12 -3.75 -3.22
C SER A 200 -18.10 -4.83 -2.76
N GLY A 201 -19.27 -4.41 -2.32
CA GLY A 201 -20.34 -5.31 -1.87
C GLY A 201 -21.32 -5.64 -2.98
N VAL A 202 -22.06 -6.74 -2.80
CA VAL A 202 -23.02 -7.28 -3.77
C VAL A 202 -24.05 -6.24 -4.26
N ASN A 203 -24.61 -5.42 -3.36
CA ASN A 203 -25.62 -4.45 -3.77
C ASN A 203 -25.08 -3.38 -4.76
N THR A 204 -23.83 -2.92 -4.57
CA THR A 204 -23.16 -2.02 -5.51
C THR A 204 -22.96 -2.71 -6.87
N ILE A 205 -22.62 -4.01 -6.87
CA ILE A 205 -22.46 -4.75 -8.13
C ILE A 205 -23.80 -4.94 -8.86
N LEU A 206 -24.84 -5.28 -8.12
CA LEU A 206 -26.18 -5.47 -8.70
C LEU A 206 -26.77 -4.17 -9.25
N ASN A 207 -26.60 -3.04 -8.54
CA ASN A 207 -27.18 -1.76 -8.94
C ASN A 207 -26.37 -1.07 -10.07
N ASP A 208 -25.03 -1.14 -10.02
CA ASP A 208 -24.17 -0.31 -10.87
C ASP A 208 -23.48 -1.10 -11.99
N ASN A 209 -23.44 -2.44 -11.89
CA ASN A 209 -22.68 -3.36 -12.76
C ASN A 209 -21.29 -2.82 -13.14
N PRO A 210 -20.46 -2.42 -12.16
CA PRO A 210 -19.22 -1.72 -12.41
C PRO A 210 -18.13 -2.67 -12.91
N ARG A 211 -17.15 -2.13 -13.65
CA ARG A 211 -15.96 -2.89 -14.06
C ARG A 211 -14.89 -2.96 -12.98
N LEU A 212 -14.82 -1.99 -12.06
CA LEU A 212 -13.81 -1.85 -11.01
C LEU A 212 -12.36 -1.97 -11.52
N ASN A 213 -12.08 -1.47 -12.71
CA ASN A 213 -10.79 -1.51 -13.38
C ASN A 213 -10.14 -0.11 -13.48
N VAL A 214 -8.89 -0.06 -13.96
CA VAL A 214 -8.15 1.15 -14.31
C VAL A 214 -8.33 1.41 -15.81
N ARG A 215 -8.83 2.59 -16.21
CA ARG A 215 -9.04 2.95 -17.62
C ARG A 215 -8.75 4.42 -17.96
N LEU A 216 -8.71 5.32 -16.95
CA LEU A 216 -8.49 6.75 -17.17
C LEU A 216 -7.05 7.20 -16.92
N VAL A 217 -6.18 6.29 -16.50
CA VAL A 217 -4.75 6.51 -16.23
C VAL A 217 -3.94 5.25 -16.56
N LYS A 218 -2.64 5.39 -16.77
CA LYS A 218 -1.74 4.22 -16.87
C LYS A 218 -1.65 3.51 -15.52
N GLY A 219 -1.77 2.20 -15.50
CA GLY A 219 -1.63 1.38 -14.29
C GLY A 219 -2.19 -0.02 -14.46
N LYS A 220 -1.85 -0.91 -13.53
CA LYS A 220 -2.37 -2.28 -13.48
C LYS A 220 -3.72 -2.32 -12.78
N ASP A 221 -4.64 -3.13 -13.28
CA ASP A 221 -5.90 -3.40 -12.62
C ASP A 221 -5.68 -4.02 -11.23
N PRO A 222 -6.40 -3.55 -10.19
CA PRO A 222 -6.41 -4.20 -8.90
C PRO A 222 -7.16 -5.54 -8.96
N LEU A 223 -6.81 -6.49 -8.08
CA LEU A 223 -7.62 -7.69 -7.85
C LEU A 223 -8.99 -7.26 -7.32
N ARG A 224 -10.06 -7.62 -8.03
CA ARG A 224 -11.42 -7.35 -7.58
C ARG A 224 -11.83 -8.33 -6.49
N VAL A 225 -12.07 -7.83 -5.28
CA VAL A 225 -12.58 -8.61 -4.15
C VAL A 225 -14.06 -8.29 -3.99
N ILE A 226 -14.91 -9.23 -4.35
CA ILE A 226 -16.36 -9.05 -4.36
C ILE A 226 -16.96 -9.74 -3.14
N LEU A 227 -17.71 -8.97 -2.33
CA LEU A 227 -18.41 -9.49 -1.16
C LEU A 227 -19.84 -9.89 -1.52
N ASP A 228 -20.08 -11.18 -1.67
CA ASP A 228 -21.41 -11.74 -1.89
C ASP A 228 -21.66 -12.96 -1.01
N SER A 229 -22.15 -12.73 0.20
CA SER A 229 -22.35 -13.80 1.18
C SER A 229 -23.26 -14.91 0.68
N ASN A 230 -24.24 -14.60 -0.18
CA ASN A 230 -25.28 -15.52 -0.64
C ASN A 230 -25.21 -15.89 -2.12
N LEU A 231 -24.17 -15.43 -2.84
CA LEU A 231 -23.95 -15.73 -4.27
C LEU A 231 -25.12 -15.24 -5.17
N ARG A 232 -25.51 -13.96 -5.00
CA ARG A 232 -26.60 -13.32 -5.73
C ARG A 232 -26.20 -12.69 -7.06
N ILE A 233 -24.89 -12.47 -7.27
CA ILE A 233 -24.39 -11.75 -8.46
C ILE A 233 -24.48 -12.68 -9.66
N PRO A 234 -25.12 -12.25 -10.78
CA PRO A 234 -25.21 -13.04 -12.00
C PRO A 234 -23.83 -13.23 -12.63
N ARG A 235 -23.62 -14.36 -13.31
CA ARG A 235 -22.36 -14.69 -13.99
C ARG A 235 -21.97 -13.70 -15.09
N SER A 236 -22.95 -13.02 -15.68
CA SER A 236 -22.78 -11.98 -16.71
C SER A 236 -22.28 -10.64 -16.18
N ALA A 237 -22.16 -10.46 -14.86
CA ALA A 237 -21.72 -9.20 -14.27
C ALA A 237 -20.32 -8.78 -14.75
N ASN A 238 -20.14 -7.49 -15.00
CA ASN A 238 -18.89 -6.92 -15.53
C ASN A 238 -17.64 -7.23 -14.68
N VAL A 239 -17.82 -7.46 -13.39
CA VAL A 239 -16.73 -7.81 -12.48
C VAL A 239 -16.12 -9.18 -12.76
N PHE A 240 -16.78 -10.05 -13.52
CA PHE A 240 -16.34 -11.41 -13.86
C PHE A 240 -15.79 -11.54 -15.29
N ARG A 241 -15.73 -10.46 -16.09
CA ARG A 241 -15.29 -10.50 -17.49
C ARG A 241 -13.90 -11.08 -17.74
N ASP A 242 -13.04 -11.01 -16.75
CA ASP A 242 -11.71 -11.62 -16.77
C ASP A 242 -11.45 -12.41 -15.49
N LYS A 243 -10.31 -13.10 -15.42
CA LYS A 243 -9.93 -13.95 -14.26
C LYS A 243 -9.34 -13.17 -13.07
N ASN A 244 -9.31 -11.82 -13.10
CA ASN A 244 -8.70 -10.98 -12.05
C ASN A 244 -9.69 -10.61 -10.95
N TYR A 245 -10.38 -11.61 -10.39
CA TYR A 245 -11.33 -11.42 -9.28
C TYR A 245 -11.22 -12.51 -8.22
N LEU A 246 -11.79 -12.23 -7.06
CA LEU A 246 -11.98 -13.12 -5.94
C LEU A 246 -13.36 -12.87 -5.33
N LEU A 247 -14.23 -13.86 -5.41
CA LEU A 247 -15.58 -13.81 -4.84
C LEU A 247 -15.54 -14.35 -3.41
N ALA A 248 -15.75 -13.49 -2.42
CA ALA A 248 -15.81 -13.87 -1.01
C ALA A 248 -17.27 -14.15 -0.61
N CYS A 249 -17.56 -15.39 -0.22
CA CYS A 249 -18.88 -15.86 0.12
C CYS A 249 -18.94 -16.53 1.50
N ALA A 250 -20.14 -16.59 2.09
CA ALA A 250 -20.42 -17.26 3.34
C ALA A 250 -20.96 -18.69 3.15
N ARG A 251 -21.31 -19.05 1.92
CA ARG A 251 -21.75 -20.40 1.52
C ARG A 251 -20.67 -21.10 0.72
N LYS A 252 -20.51 -22.41 0.91
CA LYS A 252 -19.63 -23.21 0.04
C LYS A 252 -20.24 -23.27 -1.36
N SER A 253 -19.42 -23.05 -2.40
CA SER A 253 -19.84 -23.11 -3.79
C SER A 253 -18.67 -23.45 -4.67
N LYS A 254 -18.94 -24.10 -5.84
CA LYS A 254 -17.97 -24.37 -6.90
C LYS A 254 -17.93 -23.25 -7.97
N PHE A 255 -18.59 -22.10 -7.76
CA PHE A 255 -18.66 -21.04 -8.73
C PHE A 255 -17.32 -20.28 -8.88
N GLY A 256 -16.64 -20.45 -10.00
CA GLY A 256 -15.45 -19.67 -10.38
C GLY A 256 -14.34 -19.60 -9.34
N LYS A 257 -13.64 -18.47 -9.29
CA LYS A 257 -12.61 -18.16 -8.27
C LYS A 257 -13.24 -17.64 -6.97
N ASN A 258 -13.98 -18.51 -6.28
CA ASN A 258 -14.54 -18.15 -4.99
C ASN A 258 -13.68 -18.62 -3.82
N ILE A 259 -13.81 -17.93 -2.70
CA ILE A 259 -13.31 -18.37 -1.40
C ILE A 259 -14.46 -18.37 -0.40
N TRP A 260 -14.60 -19.51 0.25
CA TRP A 260 -15.47 -19.58 1.40
C TRP A 260 -14.77 -18.97 2.60
N ILE A 261 -15.35 -17.93 3.18
CA ILE A 261 -14.88 -17.30 4.41
C ILE A 261 -15.85 -17.67 5.52
N ARG A 262 -15.38 -18.45 6.50
CA ARG A 262 -16.22 -18.85 7.65
C ARG A 262 -17.05 -17.69 8.15
N PRO A 263 -18.39 -17.77 8.05
CA PRO A 263 -19.28 -16.63 8.30
C PRO A 263 -19.28 -16.22 9.77
N THR A 264 -19.67 -14.96 9.97
CA THR A 264 -20.11 -14.46 11.28
C THR A 264 -21.52 -13.92 11.07
N LYS A 265 -22.51 -14.45 11.80
CA LYS A 265 -23.94 -14.08 11.63
C LYS A 265 -24.41 -14.20 10.15
N LYS A 266 -24.13 -15.32 9.49
CA LYS A 266 -24.46 -15.61 8.07
C LYS A 266 -23.85 -14.65 7.03
N GLN A 267 -22.88 -13.83 7.41
CA GLN A 267 -22.17 -12.90 6.51
C GLN A 267 -20.68 -13.20 6.44
N VAL A 268 -20.03 -12.77 5.36
CA VAL A 268 -18.56 -12.85 5.21
C VAL A 268 -17.90 -12.07 6.34
N SER A 269 -17.00 -12.74 7.08
CA SER A 269 -16.21 -12.09 8.14
C SER A 269 -15.10 -11.24 7.51
N LEU A 270 -15.21 -9.92 7.61
CA LEU A 270 -14.21 -8.98 7.07
C LEU A 270 -12.82 -9.21 7.70
N LYS A 271 -12.74 -9.44 9.01
CA LYS A 271 -11.46 -9.70 9.70
C LYS A 271 -10.77 -10.95 9.17
N LYS A 272 -11.53 -12.04 8.93
CA LYS A 272 -10.99 -13.28 8.35
C LYS A 272 -10.59 -13.10 6.89
N LEU A 273 -11.40 -12.40 6.10
CA LEU A 273 -11.09 -12.06 4.71
C LEU A 273 -9.79 -11.23 4.63
N PHE A 274 -9.64 -10.19 5.42
CA PHE A 274 -8.42 -9.37 5.41
C PHE A 274 -7.18 -10.16 5.86
N LYS A 275 -7.31 -11.05 6.86
CA LYS A 275 -6.22 -11.96 7.23
C LYS A 275 -5.84 -12.91 6.09
N TYR A 276 -6.83 -13.43 5.35
CA TYR A 276 -6.61 -14.26 4.17
C TYR A 276 -5.87 -13.47 3.07
N LEU A 277 -6.34 -12.26 2.73
CA LEU A 277 -5.72 -11.40 1.73
C LEU A 277 -4.27 -11.05 2.10
N ALA A 278 -4.01 -10.74 3.37
CA ALA A 278 -2.65 -10.47 3.85
C ALA A 278 -1.72 -11.67 3.67
N LYS A 279 -2.19 -12.90 3.95
CA LYS A 279 -1.43 -14.15 3.71
C LYS A 279 -1.12 -14.37 2.22
N LYS A 280 -1.95 -13.83 1.32
CA LYS A 280 -1.72 -13.85 -0.14
C LYS A 280 -0.82 -12.72 -0.64
N GLY A 281 -0.21 -11.93 0.27
CA GLY A 281 0.67 -10.82 -0.09
C GLY A 281 -0.07 -9.54 -0.49
N ILE A 282 -1.37 -9.43 -0.24
CA ILE A 282 -2.13 -8.20 -0.48
C ILE A 282 -1.92 -7.25 0.70
N SER A 283 -1.14 -6.20 0.51
CA SER A 283 -0.81 -5.20 1.54
C SER A 283 -1.73 -3.97 1.50
N SER A 284 -2.48 -3.76 0.41
CA SER A 284 -3.36 -2.59 0.25
C SER A 284 -4.67 -2.94 -0.46
N ILE A 285 -5.77 -2.37 0.02
CA ILE A 285 -7.10 -2.53 -0.57
C ILE A 285 -7.84 -1.20 -0.60
N LEU A 286 -8.31 -0.82 -1.79
CA LEU A 286 -9.27 0.26 -1.99
C LEU A 286 -10.67 -0.31 -1.80
N VAL A 287 -11.49 0.31 -0.97
CA VAL A 287 -12.89 -0.08 -0.82
C VAL A 287 -13.79 1.00 -1.38
N GLU A 288 -14.64 0.62 -2.32
CA GLU A 288 -15.74 1.44 -2.84
C GLU A 288 -17.05 0.86 -2.29
N PRO A 289 -17.46 1.26 -1.06
CA PRO A 289 -18.55 0.63 -0.35
C PRO A 289 -19.90 1.27 -0.65
N GLY A 290 -20.97 0.47 -0.63
CA GLY A 290 -22.29 0.96 -0.30
C GLY A 290 -22.45 1.14 1.24
N PRO A 291 -23.62 1.68 1.70
CA PRO A 291 -23.85 2.01 3.11
C PRO A 291 -23.63 0.84 4.08
N THR A 292 -24.08 -0.36 3.73
CA THR A 292 -23.96 -1.56 4.59
C THR A 292 -22.51 -1.96 4.82
N LEU A 293 -21.69 -2.00 3.75
CA LEU A 293 -20.28 -2.33 3.85
C LEU A 293 -19.52 -1.26 4.63
N TYR A 294 -19.80 0.02 4.38
CA TYR A 294 -19.17 1.11 5.11
C TYR A 294 -19.46 1.02 6.63
N ARG A 295 -20.72 0.88 7.01
CA ARG A 295 -21.11 0.71 8.44
C ARG A 295 -20.37 -0.48 9.09
N SER A 296 -20.24 -1.59 8.37
CA SER A 296 -19.54 -2.77 8.88
C SER A 296 -18.04 -2.52 9.09
N LEU A 297 -17.37 -1.83 8.16
CA LEU A 297 -15.96 -1.44 8.27
C LEU A 297 -15.73 -0.46 9.43
N LYS A 298 -16.58 0.58 9.53
CA LYS A 298 -16.52 1.61 10.58
C LYS A 298 -16.68 0.98 11.97
N ARG A 299 -17.74 0.18 12.18
CA ARG A 299 -18.02 -0.52 13.46
C ARG A 299 -16.86 -1.42 13.89
N GLN A 300 -16.19 -2.08 12.95
CA GLN A 300 -15.10 -2.99 13.25
C GLN A 300 -13.71 -2.29 13.32
N LYS A 301 -13.66 -0.97 13.19
CA LYS A 301 -12.43 -0.15 13.18
C LYS A 301 -11.40 -0.65 12.14
N LEU A 302 -11.88 -0.98 10.94
CA LEU A 302 -11.07 -1.54 9.86
C LEU A 302 -10.64 -0.51 8.81
N ILE A 303 -11.04 0.75 8.93
CA ILE A 303 -10.70 1.84 8.02
C ILE A 303 -9.40 2.48 8.51
N ASP A 304 -8.36 2.52 7.64
CA ASP A 304 -7.11 3.23 7.92
C ASP A 304 -7.09 4.63 7.26
N GLU A 305 -7.80 4.80 6.15
CA GLU A 305 -7.90 6.08 5.43
C GLU A 305 -9.30 6.22 4.81
N LEU A 306 -9.87 7.43 4.90
CA LEU A 306 -11.16 7.76 4.30
C LEU A 306 -10.98 8.93 3.33
N ILE A 307 -11.37 8.73 2.07
CA ILE A 307 -11.32 9.74 1.00
C ILE A 307 -12.75 9.99 0.55
N ILE A 308 -13.18 11.25 0.61
CA ILE A 308 -14.53 11.66 0.22
C ILE A 308 -14.44 12.63 -0.95
N TYR A 309 -15.10 12.28 -2.04
CA TYR A 309 -15.34 13.17 -3.16
C TYR A 309 -16.75 13.73 -3.05
N ARG A 310 -16.87 15.02 -2.83
CA ARG A 310 -18.16 15.70 -2.73
C ARG A 310 -18.45 16.41 -4.03
N GLY A 311 -19.58 16.05 -4.67
CA GLY A 311 -20.12 16.71 -5.86
C GLY A 311 -20.85 18.02 -5.51
N LYS A 312 -21.11 18.85 -6.51
CA LYS A 312 -21.88 20.11 -6.36
C LYS A 312 -23.39 19.89 -6.34
N MET A 313 -23.87 18.78 -6.90
CA MET A 313 -25.30 18.45 -7.02
C MET A 313 -25.91 18.16 -5.65
N LYS A 314 -27.13 18.66 -5.40
CA LYS A 314 -28.02 18.26 -4.31
C LYS A 314 -29.13 17.36 -4.88
N ILE A 315 -29.46 16.28 -4.18
CA ILE A 315 -30.50 15.32 -4.67
C ILE A 315 -31.70 15.18 -3.75
N LYS A 316 -31.65 15.78 -2.55
CA LYS A 316 -32.73 15.86 -1.53
C LYS A 316 -33.18 14.52 -0.96
N LYS A 317 -33.25 13.42 -1.76
CA LYS A 317 -33.69 12.08 -1.35
C LYS A 317 -32.74 11.00 -1.88
N GLY A 318 -32.51 9.93 -1.11
CA GLY A 318 -31.65 8.82 -1.50
C GLY A 318 -30.96 8.11 -0.35
N LEU A 319 -29.95 7.30 -0.66
CA LEU A 319 -29.17 6.57 0.36
C LEU A 319 -28.08 7.46 0.95
N ARG A 320 -27.97 7.48 2.27
CA ARG A 320 -26.90 8.18 3.01
C ARG A 320 -25.90 7.22 3.63
N ILE A 321 -24.66 7.72 3.78
CA ILE A 321 -23.63 7.11 4.64
C ILE A 321 -23.39 8.07 5.81
N LEU A 322 -23.59 7.59 7.03
CA LEU A 322 -23.23 8.32 8.25
C LEU A 322 -21.72 8.21 8.45
N LEU A 323 -21.00 9.30 8.21
CA LEU A 323 -19.54 9.40 8.30
C LEU A 323 -19.03 9.34 9.74
#